data_46d77bf70adc456a1dabb8faefeb18b3
#
_entry.id   46d77bf70adc456a1dabb8faefeb18b3
#
_cell.length_a   1.000
_cell.length_b   1.000
_cell.length_c   1.000
_cell.angle_alpha   90.00
_cell.angle_beta   90.00
_cell.angle_gamma   90.00
#
_symmetry.space_group_name_H-M   'P 1'
#
loop_
_entity.id
_entity.type
_entity.pdbx_description
1 polymer ?
#
loop_
_entity_poly.entity_id
_entity_poly.type
_entity_poly.pdbx_seq_one_letter_code
_entity_poly.pdbx_strand_id
1 'polypeptide(L)' 'MKIPNSLQPLIDDGIVDSVLRQLKSGKEASVFLVRCGPHIRCAKVYKDAQQRG' A
#
# COMPACT_ATOMS: atom_id res chain seq x y z
N MET A 1 -4.00 -4.15 11.48
CA MET A 1 -3.92 -4.40 10.05
C MET A 1 -2.48 -4.65 9.64
N LYS A 2 -2.28 -5.61 8.80
CA LYS A 2 -0.94 -5.95 8.36
C LYS A 2 -0.55 -5.14 7.15
N ILE A 3 0.58 -4.47 7.20
CA ILE A 3 1.03 -3.62 6.11
C ILE A 3 1.83 -4.46 5.12
N PRO A 4 1.49 -4.42 3.82
CA PRO A 4 2.24 -5.18 2.82
C PRO A 4 3.68 -4.70 2.72
N ASN A 5 4.56 -5.62 2.42
CA ASN A 5 5.97 -5.27 2.25
C ASN A 5 6.17 -4.26 1.12
N SER A 6 5.29 -4.25 0.14
CA SER A 6 5.40 -3.31 -0.98
C SER A 6 5.19 -1.87 -0.56
N LEU A 7 4.47 -1.64 0.52
CA LEU A 7 4.26 -0.28 1.02
C LEU A 7 5.33 0.17 1.99
N GLN A 8 6.07 -0.75 2.57
CA GLN A 8 7.06 -0.41 3.57
C GLN A 8 8.11 0.59 3.07
N PRO A 9 8.69 0.42 1.86
CA PRO A 9 9.66 1.39 1.38
C PRO A 9 9.08 2.79 1.24
N LEU A 10 7.80 2.90 0.88
CA LEU A 10 7.15 4.20 0.74
C LEU A 10 6.97 4.87 2.09
N ILE A 11 6.71 4.08 3.12
CA ILE A 11 6.60 4.60 4.47
C ILE A 11 7.98 5.03 4.97
N ASP A 12 8.98 4.22 4.72
CA ASP A 12 10.34 4.50 5.15
C ASP A 12 10.89 5.76 4.48
N ASP A 13 10.52 6.00 3.24
CA ASP A 13 10.96 7.18 2.51
C ASP A 13 10.15 8.42 2.85
N GLY A 14 9.08 8.28 3.61
CA GLY A 14 8.27 9.41 3.99
C GLY A 14 7.23 9.81 2.94
N ILE A 15 7.08 9.01 1.89
CA ILE A 15 6.07 9.29 0.87
C ILE A 15 4.69 9.00 1.42
N VAL A 16 4.56 7.90 2.18
CA VAL A 16 3.31 7.53 2.85
C VAL A 16 3.53 7.69 4.35
N ASP A 17 2.71 8.51 4.99
CA ASP A 17 2.82 8.70 6.43
C ASP A 17 2.24 7.54 7.20
N SER A 18 1.10 7.03 6.75
CA SER A 18 0.47 5.89 7.43
C SER A 18 -0.53 5.22 6.51
N VAL A 19 -0.85 3.98 6.82
CA VAL A 19 -1.89 3.23 6.12
C VAL A 19 -3.12 3.27 7.00
N LEU A 20 -4.20 3.86 6.48
CA LEU A 20 -5.40 4.10 7.27
C LEU A 20 -6.28 2.87 7.33
N ARG A 21 -6.52 2.23 6.19
CA ARG A 21 -7.35 1.03 6.15
C ARG A 21 -7.21 0.35 4.81
N GLN A 22 -7.62 -0.92 4.77
CA GLN A 22 -7.67 -1.67 3.53
C GLN A 22 -9.07 -1.52 2.94
N LEU A 23 -9.15 -1.01 1.73
CA LEU A 23 -10.43 -0.79 1.06
C LEU A 23 -10.90 -2.02 0.32
N LYS A 24 -9.98 -2.78 -0.27
CA LYS A 24 -10.35 -3.92 -1.08
C LYS A 24 -9.21 -4.91 -1.08
N SER A 25 -9.56 -6.18 -1.12
CA SER A 25 -8.56 -7.25 -1.21
C SER A 25 -9.01 -8.22 -2.29
N GLY A 26 -8.21 -8.35 -3.33
CA GLY A 26 -8.48 -9.29 -4.41
C GLY A 26 -7.37 -10.29 -4.52
N LYS A 27 -7.48 -11.20 -5.47
CA LYS A 27 -6.47 -12.22 -5.69
C LYS A 27 -5.18 -11.64 -6.23
N GLU A 28 -5.29 -10.61 -7.06
CA GLU A 28 -4.12 -10.07 -7.74
C GLU A 28 -3.62 -8.79 -7.12
N ALA A 29 -4.47 -8.07 -6.46
CA ALA A 29 -4.10 -6.78 -5.89
C ALA A 29 -4.97 -6.42 -4.71
N SER A 30 -4.45 -5.56 -3.88
CA SER A 30 -5.20 -4.98 -2.75
C SER A 30 -5.14 -3.47 -2.88
N VAL A 31 -6.18 -2.80 -2.38
CA VAL A 31 -6.22 -1.34 -2.39
C VAL A 31 -6.29 -0.86 -0.94
N PHE A 32 -5.41 0.04 -0.60
CA PHE A 32 -5.32 0.60 0.74
C PHE A 32 -5.55 2.09 0.70
N LEU A 33 -6.19 2.60 1.74
CA LEU A 33 -6.31 4.03 1.91
C LEU A 33 -5.12 4.48 2.74
N VAL A 34 -4.34 5.40 2.20
CA VAL A 34 -3.11 5.84 2.84
C VAL A 34 -3.11 7.35 3.00
N ARG A 35 -2.35 7.81 3.96
CA ARG A 35 -2.18 9.23 4.20
C ARG A 35 -0.82 9.64 3.66
N CYS A 36 -0.82 10.67 2.80
CA CYS A 36 0.40 11.19 2.23
C CYS A 36 0.45 12.69 2.54
N GLY A 37 1.05 13.05 3.68
CA GLY A 37 1.08 14.44 4.13
C GLY A 37 -0.34 14.94 4.39
N PRO A 38 -0.72 16.06 3.78
CA PRO A 38 -2.08 16.60 3.98
C PRO A 38 -3.12 15.93 3.10
N HIS A 39 -2.73 14.94 2.30
CA HIS A 39 -3.64 14.31 1.35
C HIS A 39 -3.90 12.87 1.70
N ILE A 40 -5.12 12.41 1.35
CA ILE A 40 -5.49 11.00 1.49
C ILE A 40 -5.51 10.41 0.09
N ARG A 41 -4.86 9.28 -0.11
CA ARG A 41 -4.76 8.66 -1.41
C ARG A 41 -5.02 7.17 -1.33
N CYS A 42 -5.25 6.56 -2.48
CA CYS A 42 -5.43 5.12 -2.59
C CYS A 42 -4.14 4.51 -3.12
N ALA A 43 -3.66 3.49 -2.45
CA ALA A 43 -2.46 2.78 -2.87
C ALA A 43 -2.87 1.39 -3.35
N LYS A 44 -2.58 1.09 -4.60
CA LYS A 44 -2.87 -0.21 -5.17
C LYS A 44 -1.62 -1.06 -5.12
N VAL A 45 -1.72 -2.20 -4.46
CA VAL A 45 -0.58 -3.08 -4.26
C VAL A 45 -0.85 -4.41 -4.95
N TYR A 46 -0.01 -4.78 -5.89
CA TYR A 46 -0.16 -6.03 -6.62
C TYR A 46 0.52 -7.14 -5.84
N LYS A 47 -0.20 -8.27 -5.70
CA LYS A 47 0.29 -9.37 -4.87
C LYS A 47 1.32 -10.22 -5.56
N ASP A 48 1.32 -10.22 -6.88
CA ASP A 48 2.06 -11.17 -7.60
C ASP A 48 3.32 -10.67 -8.12
N ALA A 49 3.81 -9.70 -7.58
CA ALA A 49 4.97 -9.11 -8.17
C ALA A 49 6.15 -10.01 -8.19
N GLN A 50 6.07 -11.13 -8.18
CA GLN A 50 7.13 -11.94 -8.29
C GLN A 50 7.41 -12.46 -9.50
N GLN A 51 7.26 -12.27 -9.58
CA GLN A 51 7.63 -12.58 -10.13
C GLN A 51 8.43 -12.43 -10.74
N ARG A 52 8.64 -12.46 -10.88
CA ARG A 52 9.31 -12.47 -11.39
C ARG A 52 10.10 -12.14 -11.52
N GLY A 53 10.11 -12.07 -11.36
CA GLY A 53 10.99 -12.17 -11.49
C GLY A 53 11.46 -11.76 -11.84
#